data_5d6a482393950196d8e904e78af255f7
#
_entry.id   5d6a482393950196d8e904e78af255f7
#
_cell.length_a   1.000
_cell.length_b   1.000
_cell.length_c   1.000
_cell.angle_alpha   90.00
_cell.angle_beta   90.00
_cell.angle_gamma   90.00
#
_symmetry.space_group_name_H-M   'P 1'
#
loop_
_entity.id
_entity.type
_entity.pdbx_description
1 polymer ?
#
loop_
_entity_poly.entity_id
_entity_poly.type
_entity_poly.pdbx_seq_one_letter_code
_entity_poly.pdbx_strand_id
1 'polypeptide(L)'
;RDDPLVMAMRPEPPAKAGKGAKGPKPAPRDVVTFGAGMPTAPRDFGLELVAGMAWLTRALEADETQRRRKDAEEELHIQRLMPADALRIRGRHNAVNALAALALATSAGCALGPMLYGLREYRGEPHRVESIGLLDGVEYFDDSKRTNVGATVAALEGLGTDRTLVVILGGDGKGQDF
;
A
#
# COMPACT_ATOMS: atom_id res chain seq x y z
N ARG A 1 4.44 -5.11 3.96
CA ARG A 1 5.60 -5.97 3.58
C ARG A 1 6.91 -5.35 4.05
N ASP A 2 7.02 -4.05 4.04
CA ASP A 2 8.26 -3.33 4.32
C ASP A 2 8.58 -3.21 5.82
N ASP A 3 7.64 -3.56 6.71
CA ASP A 3 7.83 -3.55 8.15
C ASP A 3 8.17 -4.98 8.66
N PRO A 4 9.42 -5.21 9.15
CA PRO A 4 9.83 -6.53 9.62
C PRO A 4 9.09 -6.98 10.87
N LEU A 5 8.63 -6.07 11.73
CA LEU A 5 7.87 -6.43 12.94
C LEU A 5 6.48 -6.95 12.56
N VAL A 6 5.80 -6.28 11.64
CA VAL A 6 4.51 -6.74 11.12
C VAL A 6 4.66 -8.07 10.39
N MET A 7 5.73 -8.24 9.61
CA MET A 7 5.98 -9.50 8.91
C MET A 7 6.29 -10.67 9.87
N ALA A 8 6.92 -10.39 11.02
CA ALA A 8 7.15 -11.38 12.06
C ALA A 8 5.86 -11.81 12.79
N MET A 9 4.77 -11.04 12.70
CA MET A 9 3.46 -11.40 13.26
C MET A 9 2.66 -12.36 12.38
N ARG A 10 3.22 -12.85 11.29
CA ARG A 10 2.54 -13.84 10.45
C ARG A 10 2.13 -15.06 11.29
N PRO A 11 0.86 -15.47 11.23
CA PRO A 11 0.45 -16.67 11.96
C PRO A 11 1.23 -17.89 11.46
N GLU A 12 1.75 -18.66 12.39
CA GLU A 12 2.36 -19.96 12.05
C GLU A 12 1.37 -20.84 11.29
N PRO A 13 1.84 -21.62 10.31
CA PRO A 13 0.99 -22.60 9.66
C PRO A 13 0.41 -23.54 10.72
N PRO A 14 -0.87 -23.93 10.63
CA PRO A 14 -1.49 -24.80 11.63
C PRO A 14 -0.65 -26.05 11.81
N ALA A 15 -0.31 -26.38 13.05
CA ALA A 15 0.46 -27.56 13.40
C ALA A 15 -0.17 -28.80 12.74
N LYS A 16 0.66 -29.68 12.17
CA LYS A 16 0.16 -30.93 11.59
C LYS A 16 -0.66 -31.64 12.65
N ALA A 17 -1.95 -31.83 12.40
CA ALA A 17 -2.83 -32.53 13.32
C ALA A 17 -2.21 -33.90 13.67
N GLY A 18 -2.01 -34.14 14.96
CA GLY A 18 -1.49 -35.42 15.44
C GLY A 18 -2.39 -36.59 14.96
N LYS A 19 -1.81 -37.76 14.74
CA LYS A 19 -2.56 -38.96 14.37
C LYS A 19 -3.66 -39.19 15.41
N GLY A 20 -4.92 -38.85 15.09
CA GLY A 20 -6.07 -39.04 15.98
C GLY A 20 -7.04 -37.85 16.11
N ALA A 21 -6.72 -36.69 15.63
CA ALA A 21 -7.65 -35.54 15.68
C ALA A 21 -8.82 -35.73 14.70
N LYS A 22 -10.00 -36.02 15.23
CA LYS A 22 -11.27 -36.09 14.47
C LYS A 22 -11.89 -34.69 14.37
N GLY A 23 -11.35 -33.84 13.52
CA GLY A 23 -11.94 -32.51 13.24
C GLY A 23 -11.50 -32.01 11.86
N PRO A 24 -12.25 -31.09 11.21
CA PRO A 24 -11.81 -30.49 9.98
C PRO A 24 -10.50 -29.76 10.24
N LYS A 25 -9.47 -29.99 9.40
CA LYS A 25 -8.22 -29.28 9.48
C LYS A 25 -8.51 -27.80 9.28
N PRO A 26 -8.02 -26.90 10.13
CA PRO A 26 -8.16 -25.47 9.89
C PRO A 26 -7.52 -25.16 8.53
N ALA A 27 -8.26 -24.44 7.67
CA ALA A 27 -7.73 -23.98 6.40
C ALA A 27 -6.52 -23.07 6.65
N PRO A 28 -5.46 -23.17 5.84
CA PRO A 28 -4.34 -22.25 5.92
C PRO A 28 -4.88 -20.82 5.71
N ARG A 29 -4.37 -19.87 6.49
CA ARG A 29 -4.73 -18.46 6.31
C ARG A 29 -4.03 -17.92 5.08
N ASP A 30 -4.77 -17.29 4.20
CA ASP A 30 -4.22 -16.53 3.09
C ASP A 30 -3.55 -15.27 3.61
N VAL A 31 -2.32 -15.02 3.15
CA VAL A 31 -1.56 -13.83 3.49
C VAL A 31 -1.45 -12.97 2.23
N VAL A 32 -2.01 -11.77 2.30
CA VAL A 32 -1.89 -10.74 1.27
C VAL A 32 -0.98 -9.67 1.81
N THR A 33 0.03 -9.27 1.06
CA THR A 33 0.96 -8.23 1.48
C THR A 33 0.90 -7.02 0.55
N PHE A 34 1.34 -5.86 1.07
CA PHE A 34 1.52 -4.65 0.28
C PHE A 34 2.79 -3.93 0.72
N GLY A 35 3.34 -3.08 -0.13
CA GLY A 35 4.55 -2.33 0.19
C GLY A 35 4.93 -1.32 -0.89
N ALA A 36 5.96 -0.52 -0.58
CA ALA A 36 6.44 0.54 -1.46
C ALA A 36 7.32 0.06 -2.63
N GLY A 37 7.77 -1.20 -2.61
CA GLY A 37 8.52 -1.84 -3.70
C GLY A 37 7.63 -2.69 -4.59
N MET A 38 8.22 -3.27 -5.65
CA MET A 38 7.53 -4.21 -6.52
C MET A 38 7.01 -5.44 -5.77
N PRO A 39 5.88 -6.02 -6.20
CA PRO A 39 5.43 -7.32 -5.71
C PRO A 39 6.51 -8.39 -5.88
N THR A 40 6.67 -9.25 -4.90
CA THR A 40 7.70 -10.31 -4.87
C THR A 40 7.12 -11.72 -4.74
N ALA A 41 5.82 -11.81 -4.47
CA ALA A 41 5.11 -13.08 -4.33
C ALA A 41 3.70 -12.95 -4.92
N PRO A 42 3.04 -14.05 -5.29
CA PRO A 42 1.63 -14.03 -5.70
C PRO A 42 0.75 -13.34 -4.66
N ARG A 43 -0.22 -12.57 -5.12
CA ARG A 43 -1.18 -11.79 -4.30
C ARG A 43 -0.57 -10.59 -3.55
N ASP A 44 0.71 -10.28 -3.75
CA ASP A 44 1.32 -9.05 -3.27
C ASP A 44 0.80 -7.83 -4.06
N PHE A 45 0.68 -6.71 -3.36
CA PHE A 45 0.47 -5.39 -3.95
C PHE A 45 1.72 -4.53 -3.77
N GLY A 46 2.05 -3.72 -4.78
CA GLY A 46 3.27 -2.92 -4.73
C GLY A 46 3.29 -1.76 -5.70
N LEU A 47 4.39 -1.02 -5.68
CA LEU A 47 4.66 0.06 -6.61
C LEU A 47 5.73 -0.38 -7.61
N GLU A 48 5.47 -0.16 -8.89
CA GLU A 48 6.43 -0.33 -9.97
C GLU A 48 6.75 1.04 -10.57
N LEU A 49 8.03 1.32 -10.77
CA LEU A 49 8.46 2.55 -11.43
C LEU A 49 8.69 2.26 -12.92
N VAL A 50 7.90 2.88 -13.79
CA VAL A 50 7.98 2.71 -15.24
C VAL A 50 8.20 4.08 -15.89
N ALA A 51 9.34 4.27 -16.53
CA ALA A 51 9.72 5.54 -17.15
C ALA A 51 9.53 6.77 -16.21
N GLY A 52 9.91 6.62 -14.94
CA GLY A 52 9.78 7.68 -13.94
C GLY A 52 8.38 7.81 -13.30
N MET A 53 7.38 7.08 -13.77
CA MET A 53 6.01 7.11 -13.26
C MET A 53 5.77 5.90 -12.33
N ALA A 54 5.29 6.16 -11.13
CA ALA A 54 4.91 5.10 -10.20
C ALA A 54 3.53 4.52 -10.56
N TRP A 55 3.43 3.20 -10.61
CA TRP A 55 2.20 2.45 -10.86
C TRP A 55 1.81 1.62 -9.64
N LEU A 56 0.53 1.64 -9.29
CA LEU A 56 -0.03 0.65 -8.39
C LEU A 56 -0.13 -0.67 -9.15
N THR A 57 0.42 -1.72 -8.56
CA THR A 57 0.50 -3.05 -9.18
C THR A 57 0.07 -4.15 -8.22
N ARG A 58 -0.30 -5.29 -8.78
CA ARG A 58 -0.46 -6.53 -8.04
C ARG A 58 0.18 -7.70 -8.76
N ALA A 59 0.69 -8.68 -8.03
CA ALA A 59 1.08 -9.97 -8.58
C ALA A 59 -0.13 -10.90 -8.63
N LEU A 60 -0.36 -11.49 -9.78
CA LEU A 60 -1.36 -12.54 -9.97
C LEU A 60 -0.74 -13.91 -9.68
N GLU A 61 -1.58 -14.84 -9.25
CA GLU A 61 -1.20 -16.24 -9.17
C GLU A 61 -0.88 -16.74 -10.58
N ALA A 62 0.15 -17.58 -10.69
CA ALA A 62 0.45 -18.24 -11.96
C ALA A 62 -0.74 -19.10 -12.39
N ASP A 63 -1.08 -19.06 -13.67
CA ASP A 63 -2.16 -19.85 -14.24
C ASP A 63 -1.85 -21.35 -14.08
N GLU A 64 -2.60 -22.05 -13.21
CA GLU A 64 -2.43 -23.48 -12.95
C GLU A 64 -2.66 -24.36 -14.20
N THR A 65 -3.25 -23.80 -15.26
CA THR A 65 -3.49 -24.53 -16.52
C THR A 65 -2.23 -24.64 -17.38
N GLN A 66 -1.21 -23.83 -17.12
CA GLN A 66 0.09 -23.95 -17.78
C GLN A 66 0.93 -25.05 -17.09
N ARG A 67 1.21 -26.14 -17.83
CA ARG A 67 2.07 -27.24 -17.36
C ARG A 67 3.39 -26.69 -16.81
N ARG A 68 3.56 -26.73 -15.49
CA ARG A 68 4.82 -26.37 -14.80
C ARG A 68 5.97 -27.22 -15.38
N ARG A 69 6.94 -26.59 -16.01
CA ARG A 69 8.28 -27.18 -16.17
C ARG A 69 8.92 -27.17 -14.78
N LYS A 70 9.46 -28.29 -14.36
CA LYS A 70 10.01 -28.52 -13.01
C LYS A 70 11.15 -27.59 -12.59
N ASP A 71 11.73 -26.83 -13.52
CA ASP A 71 12.91 -25.97 -13.38
C ASP A 71 12.66 -24.52 -13.81
N ALA A 72 11.41 -24.08 -14.01
CA ALA A 72 11.11 -22.69 -14.30
C ALA A 72 10.96 -21.93 -12.98
N GLU A 73 11.77 -20.88 -12.78
CA GLU A 73 11.51 -19.85 -11.77
C GLU A 73 10.06 -19.40 -11.92
N GLU A 74 9.34 -19.23 -10.81
CA GLU A 74 7.95 -18.76 -10.83
C GLU A 74 7.95 -17.34 -11.42
N GLU A 75 7.62 -17.24 -12.70
CA GLU A 75 7.48 -15.95 -13.38
C GLU A 75 6.22 -15.27 -12.85
N LEU A 76 6.42 -14.28 -11.97
CA LEU A 76 5.34 -13.50 -11.39
C LEU A 76 4.67 -12.66 -12.48
N HIS A 77 3.39 -12.89 -12.71
CA HIS A 77 2.62 -12.03 -13.61
C HIS A 77 2.20 -10.75 -12.90
N ILE A 78 2.90 -9.64 -13.17
CA ILE A 78 2.62 -8.33 -12.56
C ILE A 78 1.55 -7.60 -13.40
N GLN A 79 0.41 -7.33 -12.78
CA GLN A 79 -0.66 -6.52 -13.35
C GLN A 79 -0.53 -5.08 -12.88
N ARG A 80 -0.36 -4.13 -13.81
CA ARG A 80 -0.48 -2.69 -13.55
C ARG A 80 -1.95 -2.33 -13.43
N LEU A 81 -2.31 -1.64 -12.36
CA LEU A 81 -3.69 -1.30 -12.01
C LEU A 81 -4.03 0.13 -12.42
N MET A 82 -3.25 1.08 -11.96
CA MET A 82 -3.38 2.51 -12.30
C MET A 82 -2.10 3.28 -11.95
N PRO A 83 -1.82 4.40 -12.63
CA PRO A 83 -0.75 5.30 -12.20
C PRO A 83 -1.03 5.87 -10.82
N ALA A 84 0.02 6.03 -9.99
CA ALA A 84 -0.13 6.66 -8.68
C ALA A 84 -0.57 8.14 -8.80
N ASP A 85 -0.17 8.81 -9.88
CA ASP A 85 -0.56 10.21 -10.18
C ASP A 85 -2.05 10.38 -10.47
N ALA A 86 -2.76 9.28 -10.79
CA ALA A 86 -4.21 9.31 -10.95
C ALA A 86 -4.96 9.39 -9.61
N LEU A 87 -4.27 9.18 -8.48
CA LEU A 87 -4.81 9.43 -7.15
C LEU A 87 -4.88 10.93 -6.87
N ARG A 88 -5.98 11.40 -6.30
CA ARG A 88 -6.10 12.80 -5.86
C ARG A 88 -5.34 13.05 -4.56
N ILE A 89 -5.12 12.02 -3.74
CA ILE A 89 -4.28 12.07 -2.54
C ILE A 89 -2.80 11.98 -2.94
N ARG A 90 -2.00 12.94 -2.49
CA ARG A 90 -0.59 13.08 -2.90
C ARG A 90 0.37 12.32 -2.01
N GLY A 91 1.51 11.97 -2.58
CA GLY A 91 2.66 11.39 -1.88
C GLY A 91 2.72 9.87 -1.91
N ARG A 92 3.95 9.35 -1.87
CA ARG A 92 4.24 7.91 -1.93
C ARG A 92 3.55 7.11 -0.82
N HIS A 93 3.48 7.68 0.39
CA HIS A 93 2.79 7.06 1.52
C HIS A 93 1.30 6.85 1.23
N ASN A 94 0.64 7.79 0.54
CA ASN A 94 -0.76 7.64 0.14
C ASN A 94 -0.95 6.62 -0.99
N ALA A 95 0.01 6.48 -1.89
CA ALA A 95 0.02 5.37 -2.86
C ALA A 95 0.09 4.00 -2.14
N VAL A 96 0.92 3.87 -1.10
CA VAL A 96 0.97 2.65 -0.26
C VAL A 96 -0.33 2.43 0.51
N ASN A 97 -0.97 3.49 1.03
CA ASN A 97 -2.30 3.40 1.66
C ASN A 97 -3.36 2.92 0.67
N ALA A 98 -3.32 3.39 -0.59
CA ALA A 98 -4.19 2.91 -1.65
C ALA A 98 -3.99 1.42 -1.95
N LEU A 99 -2.73 0.93 -1.96
CA LEU A 99 -2.45 -0.50 -2.09
C LEU A 99 -3.02 -1.31 -0.92
N ALA A 100 -2.93 -0.79 0.31
CA ALA A 100 -3.54 -1.43 1.49
C ALA A 100 -5.06 -1.53 1.33
N ALA A 101 -5.72 -0.44 0.88
CA ALA A 101 -7.16 -0.43 0.63
C ALA A 101 -7.55 -1.44 -0.47
N LEU A 102 -6.77 -1.53 -1.56
CA LEU A 102 -6.99 -2.51 -2.62
C LEU A 102 -6.83 -3.95 -2.11
N ALA A 103 -5.78 -4.22 -1.31
CA ALA A 103 -5.54 -5.53 -0.73
C ALA A 103 -6.70 -5.98 0.18
N LEU A 104 -7.17 -5.09 1.06
CA LEU A 104 -8.28 -5.36 1.96
C LEU A 104 -9.60 -5.57 1.20
N ALA A 105 -9.92 -4.68 0.28
CA ALA A 105 -11.16 -4.77 -0.48
C ALA A 105 -11.18 -5.98 -1.44
N THR A 106 -10.04 -6.32 -2.04
CA THR A 106 -9.88 -7.56 -2.83
C THR A 106 -10.13 -8.79 -1.96
N SER A 107 -9.58 -8.82 -0.74
CA SER A 107 -9.78 -9.93 0.21
C SER A 107 -11.24 -10.03 0.68
N ALA A 108 -11.98 -8.92 0.66
CA ALA A 108 -13.42 -8.89 0.92
C ALA A 108 -14.28 -9.25 -0.31
N GLY A 109 -13.67 -9.56 -1.47
CA GLY A 109 -14.37 -9.95 -2.69
C GLY A 109 -14.89 -8.79 -3.54
N CYS A 110 -14.43 -7.56 -3.30
CA CYS A 110 -14.82 -6.41 -4.11
C CYS A 110 -14.26 -6.50 -5.53
N ALA A 111 -15.05 -6.07 -6.52
CA ALA A 111 -14.61 -6.05 -7.91
C ALA A 111 -13.59 -4.93 -8.17
N LEU A 112 -12.56 -5.22 -8.98
CA LEU A 112 -11.42 -4.31 -9.20
C LEU A 112 -11.83 -2.96 -9.80
N GLY A 113 -12.69 -2.95 -10.82
CA GLY A 113 -13.09 -1.73 -11.51
C GLY A 113 -13.69 -0.66 -10.58
N PRO A 114 -14.74 -0.97 -9.79
CA PRO A 114 -15.28 -0.06 -8.78
C PRO A 114 -14.25 0.42 -7.76
N MET A 115 -13.31 -0.45 -7.32
CA MET A 115 -12.26 -0.06 -6.37
C MET A 115 -11.32 0.99 -6.98
N LEU A 116 -10.86 0.78 -8.21
CA LEU A 116 -9.98 1.74 -8.91
C LEU A 116 -10.69 3.06 -9.17
N TYR A 117 -11.98 3.02 -9.54
CA TYR A 117 -12.79 4.21 -9.68
C TYR A 117 -12.90 4.98 -8.35
N GLY A 118 -13.21 4.29 -7.25
CA GLY A 118 -13.28 4.88 -5.93
C GLY A 118 -11.98 5.56 -5.50
N LEU A 119 -10.83 4.91 -5.75
CA LEU A 119 -9.52 5.48 -5.45
C LEU A 119 -9.22 6.76 -6.25
N ARG A 120 -9.63 6.82 -7.53
CA ARG A 120 -9.47 8.04 -8.36
C ARG A 120 -10.33 9.20 -7.87
N GLU A 121 -11.51 8.90 -7.35
CA GLU A 121 -12.45 9.92 -6.89
C GLU A 121 -12.22 10.35 -5.44
N TYR A 122 -11.51 9.53 -4.65
CA TYR A 122 -11.21 9.82 -3.26
C TYR A 122 -10.27 11.04 -3.11
N ARG A 123 -10.76 12.06 -2.45
CA ARG A 123 -10.06 13.34 -2.27
C ARG A 123 -9.23 13.43 -0.99
N GLY A 124 -9.24 12.39 -0.17
CA GLY A 124 -8.63 12.39 1.15
C GLY A 124 -9.59 12.83 2.25
N GLU A 125 -9.09 12.81 3.47
CA GLU A 125 -9.81 13.29 4.65
C GLU A 125 -9.41 14.74 4.93
N PRO A 126 -10.33 15.56 5.45
CA PRO A 126 -10.02 16.93 5.87
C PRO A 126 -8.83 16.96 6.81
N HIS A 127 -7.96 17.94 6.64
CA HIS A 127 -6.76 18.17 7.46
C HIS A 127 -5.70 17.05 7.38
N ARG A 128 -5.68 16.24 6.30
CA ARG A 128 -4.68 15.20 6.04
C ARG A 128 -4.04 15.38 4.67
N VAL A 129 -2.96 16.17 4.61
CA VAL A 129 -2.32 16.58 3.35
C VAL A 129 -3.38 17.12 2.38
N GLU A 130 -4.35 17.82 2.91
CA GLU A 130 -5.43 18.42 2.15
C GLU A 130 -4.88 19.61 1.34
N SER A 131 -4.99 19.58 0.01
CA SER A 131 -4.65 20.72 -0.83
C SER A 131 -5.75 21.78 -0.66
N ILE A 132 -5.39 22.91 -0.03
CA ILE A 132 -6.32 24.00 0.29
C ILE A 132 -6.27 25.14 -0.71
N GLY A 133 -5.28 25.18 -1.57
CA GLY A 133 -5.20 26.18 -2.62
C GLY A 133 -3.87 26.24 -3.37
N LEU A 134 -3.91 26.94 -4.49
CA LEU A 134 -2.75 27.27 -5.31
C LEU A 134 -2.72 28.78 -5.50
N LEU A 135 -1.66 29.45 -5.07
CA LEU A 135 -1.47 30.89 -5.23
C LEU A 135 -0.04 31.16 -5.73
N ASP A 136 0.08 31.90 -6.82
CA ASP A 136 1.36 32.28 -7.44
C ASP A 136 2.32 31.11 -7.69
N GLY A 137 1.78 29.93 -8.06
CA GLY A 137 2.55 28.72 -8.29
C GLY A 137 2.93 27.95 -7.02
N VAL A 138 2.56 28.42 -5.85
CA VAL A 138 2.76 27.76 -4.56
C VAL A 138 1.49 27.00 -4.17
N GLU A 139 1.59 25.70 -3.99
CA GLU A 139 0.50 24.86 -3.50
C GLU A 139 0.52 24.79 -1.97
N TYR A 140 -0.62 25.05 -1.35
CA TYR A 140 -0.79 25.08 0.09
C TYR A 140 -1.51 23.81 0.55
N PHE A 141 -0.97 23.19 1.62
CA PHE A 141 -1.54 21.98 2.20
C PHE A 141 -1.86 22.20 3.67
N ASP A 142 -3.02 21.69 4.09
CA ASP A 142 -3.40 21.56 5.49
C ASP A 142 -3.18 20.10 5.94
N ASP A 143 -2.35 19.92 6.95
CA ASP A 143 -2.06 18.63 7.56
C ASP A 143 -2.14 18.68 9.10
N SER A 144 -2.99 19.57 9.59
CA SER A 144 -3.13 19.89 11.02
C SER A 144 -3.62 18.71 11.88
N LYS A 145 -4.16 17.65 11.27
CA LYS A 145 -4.59 16.44 11.98
C LYS A 145 -3.45 15.47 12.32
N ARG A 146 -2.22 15.75 11.91
CA ARG A 146 -1.06 14.94 12.27
C ARG A 146 -0.65 15.18 13.71
N THR A 147 -0.45 14.09 14.42
CA THR A 147 -0.19 14.12 15.86
C THR A 147 1.06 13.34 16.26
N ASN A 148 1.87 12.89 15.30
CA ASN A 148 3.13 12.20 15.58
C ASN A 148 4.20 12.50 14.53
N VAL A 149 5.47 12.45 14.97
CA VAL A 149 6.66 12.76 14.18
C VAL A 149 6.76 11.87 12.95
N GLY A 150 6.59 10.56 13.10
CA GLY A 150 6.74 9.61 11.98
C GLY A 150 5.76 9.87 10.84
N ALA A 151 4.51 10.24 11.15
CA ALA A 151 3.54 10.62 10.13
C ALA A 151 3.94 11.91 9.41
N THR A 152 4.46 12.91 10.15
CA THR A 152 4.95 14.17 9.57
C THR A 152 6.12 13.91 8.62
N VAL A 153 7.11 13.14 9.04
CA VAL A 153 8.27 12.77 8.20
C VAL A 153 7.80 12.09 6.92
N ALA A 154 6.92 11.09 7.01
CA ALA A 154 6.40 10.37 5.84
C ALA A 154 5.69 11.30 4.84
N ALA A 155 4.98 12.34 5.32
CA ALA A 155 4.39 13.31 4.41
C ALA A 155 5.40 14.22 3.75
N LEU A 156 6.36 14.72 4.53
CA LEU A 156 7.41 15.61 3.99
C LEU A 156 8.25 14.88 2.95
N GLU A 157 8.64 13.63 3.22
CA GLU A 157 9.32 12.78 2.25
C GLU A 157 8.47 12.53 0.99
N GLY A 158 7.17 12.25 1.19
CA GLY A 158 6.25 12.00 0.09
C GLY A 158 5.96 13.21 -0.79
N LEU A 159 5.90 14.41 -0.21
CA LEU A 159 5.65 15.66 -0.92
C LEU A 159 6.94 16.29 -1.47
N GLY A 160 8.08 16.08 -0.79
CA GLY A 160 9.35 16.72 -1.11
C GLY A 160 10.16 16.03 -2.21
N THR A 161 9.68 14.94 -2.79
CA THR A 161 10.43 14.15 -3.77
C THR A 161 10.83 14.95 -5.01
N ASP A 162 9.98 15.89 -5.43
CA ASP A 162 10.11 16.64 -6.69
C ASP A 162 9.92 18.17 -6.52
N ARG A 163 9.84 18.66 -5.29
CA ARG A 163 9.56 20.08 -5.00
C ARG A 163 10.21 20.57 -3.72
N THR A 164 10.40 21.88 -3.61
CA THR A 164 10.82 22.53 -2.37
C THR A 164 9.62 22.68 -1.44
N LEU A 165 9.79 22.34 -0.18
CA LEU A 165 8.76 22.47 0.84
C LEU A 165 9.13 23.60 1.82
N VAL A 166 8.14 24.40 2.20
CA VAL A 166 8.16 25.29 3.36
C VAL A 166 7.18 24.73 4.36
N VAL A 167 7.63 24.43 5.56
CA VAL A 167 6.84 23.73 6.59
C VAL A 167 6.63 24.65 7.77
N ILE A 168 5.38 24.76 8.22
CA ILE A 168 5.00 25.45 9.45
C ILE A 168 4.60 24.37 10.44
N LEU A 169 5.36 24.22 11.52
CA LEU A 169 5.09 23.24 12.58
C LEU A 169 4.70 23.99 13.87
N GLY A 170 3.78 23.38 14.63
CA GLY A 170 3.34 23.92 15.90
C GLY A 170 2.33 23.00 16.59
N GLY A 171 1.98 23.34 17.83
CA GLY A 171 1.05 22.59 18.63
C GLY A 171 1.71 21.86 19.80
N ASP A 172 0.95 20.98 20.48
CA ASP A 172 1.43 20.18 21.61
C ASP A 172 2.15 18.91 21.10
N GLY A 173 3.44 18.82 21.35
CA GLY A 173 4.30 17.69 20.98
C GLY A 173 4.00 16.40 21.72
N LYS A 174 3.14 16.39 22.74
CA LYS A 174 2.75 15.20 23.52
C LYS A 174 3.96 14.40 24.05
N GLY A 175 5.04 15.10 24.40
CA GLY A 175 6.28 14.48 24.88
C GLY A 175 7.11 13.74 23.83
N GLN A 176 6.83 13.94 22.56
CA GLN A 176 7.66 13.43 21.47
C GLN A 176 8.86 14.36 21.23
N ASP A 177 9.99 13.77 20.84
CA ASP A 177 11.19 14.48 20.41
C ASP A 177 11.07 14.82 18.91
N PHE A 178 11.40 16.07 18.54
CA PHE A 178 11.22 16.62 17.19
C PHE A 178 12.57 16.91 16.52
#